data_832f3081db6cd7ae6bacfcc81befb5ff
#
_entry.id   832f3081db6cd7ae6bacfcc81befb5ff
#
_cell.length_a   1.000
_cell.length_b   1.000
_cell.length_c   1.000
_cell.angle_alpha   90.00
_cell.angle_beta   90.00
_cell.angle_gamma   90.00
#
_symmetry.space_group_name_H-M   'P 1'
#
loop_
_entity.id
_entity.type
_entity.pdbx_description
1 polymer ?
#
loop_
_entity_poly.entity_id
_entity_poly.type
_entity_poly.pdbx_seq_one_letter_code
_entity_poly.pdbx_strand_id
1 'polypeptide(L)'
;ALLFVDRHLVHEVTSPQAFEGLRNSNRKVRHPNLTLAVADHNVPTTDRSVAISDEDSRIQIETLEKNCKEFGINLFGMNDKRQGIVHIIGPEQGFTQPGTIIVCGHSHTPTHGEFGSLAFGKGTSEVEHVLATQTLVQKKSKNFRINVNGKLPIGVTSNDVILQIIGKIGTAGGTGCVLEYAGSVISNLSVEQRMTICNMSIEGGARAGLIQPDEKIFSYLKGRPMSPKNDKWERALEYWISLKSDSDAKFDKEINLNGEDIAPMVTWGTSPEDVVSINGKVPNPDNEKNEDKKNSINRSLKYMGLKPDVKIQDIKIDKVFIGSCTNGRIEDLREAAQILKNKKKAEHVHGMVVPGSGLVKEQAEQEGLDKIFIKSGFEWREPGCSMCLAMNADKLSPNERCASTSNRNFEGCLLYTSPSPRDATLSRM
;
A
#
# COMPACT_ATOMS: atom_id res chain seq x y z
N ALA A 1 -1.74 3.66 -26.11
CA ALA A 1 -1.69 5.12 -26.01
C ALA A 1 -0.36 5.55 -25.40
N LEU A 2 0.11 6.73 -25.76
CA LEU A 2 1.18 7.44 -25.08
C LEU A 2 0.54 8.40 -24.09
N LEU A 3 0.85 8.26 -22.81
CA LEU A 3 0.30 9.07 -21.72
C LEU A 3 1.38 10.01 -21.20
N PHE A 4 1.03 11.26 -20.94
CA PHE A 4 1.91 12.16 -20.18
C PHE A 4 1.77 11.83 -18.70
N VAL A 5 2.89 11.75 -17.98
CA VAL A 5 2.93 11.45 -16.54
C VAL A 5 2.97 12.76 -15.77
N ASP A 6 1.87 13.10 -15.08
CA ASP A 6 1.76 14.35 -14.34
C ASP A 6 2.61 14.37 -13.07
N ARG A 7 2.78 13.18 -12.44
CA ARG A 7 3.54 13.02 -11.20
C ARG A 7 4.35 11.73 -11.22
N HIS A 8 5.61 11.81 -10.86
CA HIS A 8 6.49 10.66 -10.73
C HIS A 8 6.99 10.56 -9.30
N LEU A 9 6.70 9.45 -8.63
CA LEU A 9 7.21 9.12 -7.30
C LEU A 9 8.38 8.14 -7.44
N VAL A 10 9.47 8.41 -6.73
CA VAL A 10 10.71 7.63 -6.83
C VAL A 10 11.19 7.24 -5.43
N HIS A 11 11.68 6.02 -5.29
CA HIS A 11 12.28 5.52 -4.05
C HIS A 11 13.58 4.75 -4.31
N GLU A 12 14.29 4.37 -3.26
CA GLU A 12 15.66 3.85 -3.33
C GLU A 12 15.78 2.48 -3.99
N VAL A 13 14.73 1.65 -3.99
CA VAL A 13 14.84 0.25 -4.44
C VAL A 13 14.87 0.12 -5.96
N THR A 14 14.00 0.83 -6.68
CA THR A 14 13.84 0.67 -8.13
C THR A 14 14.52 1.76 -8.97
N SER A 15 15.09 2.77 -8.32
CA SER A 15 15.65 3.92 -9.02
C SER A 15 17.14 3.84 -9.38
N PRO A 16 18.03 3.10 -8.69
CA PRO A 16 19.45 3.14 -8.96
C PRO A 16 19.79 2.83 -10.42
N GLN A 17 19.28 1.72 -10.96
CA GLN A 17 19.52 1.30 -12.35
C GLN A 17 18.86 2.24 -13.36
N ALA A 18 17.71 2.84 -13.01
CA ALA A 18 17.03 3.80 -13.87
C ALA A 18 17.90 5.09 -14.05
N PHE A 19 18.50 5.60 -12.99
CA PHE A 19 19.42 6.73 -13.07
C PHE A 19 20.74 6.38 -13.78
N GLU A 20 21.23 5.16 -13.59
CA GLU A 20 22.41 4.67 -14.33
C GLU A 20 22.12 4.60 -15.82
N GLY A 21 20.95 4.10 -16.24
CA GLY A 21 20.52 4.08 -17.63
C GLY A 21 20.47 5.48 -18.26
N LEU A 22 20.02 6.49 -17.49
CA LEU A 22 20.06 7.90 -17.93
C LEU A 22 21.50 8.38 -18.17
N ARG A 23 22.44 8.08 -17.26
CA ARG A 23 23.85 8.45 -17.43
C ARG A 23 24.46 7.79 -18.65
N ASN A 24 24.28 6.49 -18.80
CA ASN A 24 24.82 5.70 -19.89
C ASN A 24 24.30 6.14 -21.27
N SER A 25 23.05 6.65 -21.31
CA SER A 25 22.44 7.21 -22.52
C SER A 25 22.62 8.73 -22.67
N ASN A 26 23.39 9.36 -21.78
CA ASN A 26 23.60 10.82 -21.73
C ASN A 26 22.30 11.63 -21.70
N ARG A 27 21.30 11.15 -20.93
CA ARG A 27 20.00 11.79 -20.79
C ARG A 27 19.85 12.45 -19.42
N LYS A 28 19.05 13.51 -19.40
CA LYS A 28 18.65 14.21 -18.16
C LYS A 28 17.25 13.80 -17.76
N VAL A 29 16.89 14.01 -16.50
CA VAL A 29 15.49 13.92 -16.08
C VAL A 29 14.71 15.04 -16.76
N ARG A 30 13.63 14.68 -17.43
CA ARG A 30 12.85 15.59 -18.28
C ARG A 30 12.17 16.70 -17.48
N HIS A 31 11.52 16.34 -16.37
CA HIS A 31 10.78 17.25 -15.50
C HIS A 31 11.06 16.96 -14.02
N PRO A 32 12.21 17.38 -13.47
CA PRO A 32 12.54 17.14 -12.05
C PRO A 32 11.48 17.69 -11.09
N ASN A 33 10.82 18.79 -11.44
CA ASN A 33 9.76 19.43 -10.65
C ASN A 33 8.45 18.63 -10.59
N LEU A 34 8.26 17.66 -11.47
CA LEU A 34 7.12 16.71 -11.45
C LEU A 34 7.50 15.38 -10.81
N THR A 35 8.72 15.28 -10.27
CA THR A 35 9.25 14.09 -9.61
C THR A 35 9.50 14.39 -8.13
N LEU A 36 9.04 13.50 -7.26
CA LEU A 36 9.27 13.56 -5.81
C LEU A 36 9.89 12.25 -5.36
N ALA A 37 11.00 12.33 -4.66
CA ALA A 37 11.72 11.16 -4.16
C ALA A 37 11.65 11.03 -2.63
N VAL A 38 11.69 9.79 -2.15
CA VAL A 38 11.76 9.47 -0.73
C VAL A 38 12.46 8.12 -0.54
N ALA A 39 13.19 7.95 0.56
CA ALA A 39 13.68 6.65 1.00
C ALA A 39 12.67 6.08 2.01
N ASP A 40 12.16 4.86 1.79
CA ASP A 40 11.09 4.30 2.59
C ASP A 40 11.18 2.78 2.87
N HIS A 41 11.86 2.01 2.02
CA HIS A 41 11.94 0.56 2.14
C HIS A 41 13.09 0.08 3.01
N ASN A 42 14.28 0.64 2.79
CA ASN A 42 15.53 0.24 3.44
C ASN A 42 15.87 1.10 4.67
N VAL A 43 15.03 2.06 4.99
CA VAL A 43 15.27 2.93 6.14
C VAL A 43 15.10 2.15 7.46
N PRO A 44 16.00 2.34 8.44
CA PRO A 44 15.82 1.77 9.76
C PRO A 44 14.60 2.39 10.44
N THR A 45 13.83 1.56 11.13
CA THR A 45 12.71 1.98 11.98
C THR A 45 13.09 2.07 13.46
N THR A 46 14.34 1.81 13.78
CA THR A 46 14.98 2.02 15.08
C THR A 46 15.61 3.41 15.17
N ASP A 47 16.42 3.64 16.17
CA ASP A 47 17.14 4.91 16.36
C ASP A 47 17.99 5.28 15.14
N ARG A 48 17.65 6.39 14.50
CA ARG A 48 18.31 6.91 13.30
C ARG A 48 19.56 7.76 13.57
N SER A 49 19.90 7.97 14.83
CA SER A 49 21.18 8.58 15.22
C SER A 49 22.35 7.62 15.03
N VAL A 50 22.07 6.32 14.91
CA VAL A 50 23.06 5.27 14.66
C VAL A 50 23.17 5.01 13.16
N ALA A 51 24.41 4.76 12.71
CA ALA A 51 24.66 4.43 11.31
C ALA A 51 23.92 3.17 10.88
N ILE A 52 23.45 3.13 9.63
CA ILE A 52 22.75 1.98 9.04
C ILE A 52 23.75 0.82 8.97
N SER A 53 23.48 -0.25 9.73
CA SER A 53 24.36 -1.42 9.82
C SER A 53 24.32 -2.34 8.60
N ASP A 54 23.17 -2.41 7.92
CA ASP A 54 23.00 -3.14 6.67
C ASP A 54 23.62 -2.34 5.52
N GLU A 55 24.67 -2.90 4.90
CA GLU A 55 25.45 -2.20 3.88
C GLU A 55 24.65 -1.95 2.60
N ASP A 56 23.84 -2.91 2.17
CA ASP A 56 23.02 -2.79 0.96
C ASP A 56 21.97 -1.70 1.12
N SER A 57 21.31 -1.67 2.27
CA SER A 57 20.35 -0.62 2.63
C SER A 57 20.99 0.76 2.63
N ARG A 58 22.17 0.89 3.25
CA ARG A 58 22.94 2.15 3.28
C ARG A 58 23.30 2.63 1.88
N ILE A 59 23.86 1.74 1.05
CA ILE A 59 24.25 2.06 -0.33
C ILE A 59 23.06 2.52 -1.15
N GLN A 60 21.92 1.88 -1.03
CA GLN A 60 20.72 2.25 -1.79
C GLN A 60 20.18 3.63 -1.39
N ILE A 61 20.16 3.96 -0.09
CA ILE A 61 19.72 5.27 0.40
C ILE A 61 20.71 6.37 -0.07
N GLU A 62 22.01 6.17 0.14
CA GLU A 62 23.04 7.12 -0.30
C GLU A 62 23.02 7.32 -1.82
N THR A 63 22.76 6.25 -2.58
CA THR A 63 22.64 6.33 -4.05
C THR A 63 21.45 7.16 -4.46
N LEU A 64 20.29 6.99 -3.80
CA LEU A 64 19.12 7.83 -4.06
C LEU A 64 19.42 9.31 -3.79
N GLU A 65 20.05 9.63 -2.66
CA GLU A 65 20.44 11.01 -2.30
C GLU A 65 21.37 11.64 -3.34
N LYS A 66 22.38 10.88 -3.75
CA LYS A 66 23.33 11.31 -4.80
C LYS A 66 22.61 11.57 -6.14
N ASN A 67 21.74 10.64 -6.55
CA ASN A 67 20.98 10.75 -7.78
C ASN A 67 20.03 11.95 -7.76
N CYS A 68 19.30 12.15 -6.68
CA CYS A 68 18.39 13.29 -6.56
C CYS A 68 19.13 14.63 -6.61
N LYS A 69 20.29 14.71 -5.97
CA LYS A 69 21.15 15.90 -6.04
C LYS A 69 21.67 16.16 -7.46
N GLU A 70 22.13 15.13 -8.15
CA GLU A 70 22.67 15.22 -9.50
C GLU A 70 21.61 15.66 -10.52
N PHE A 71 20.41 15.08 -10.44
CA PHE A 71 19.33 15.32 -11.40
C PHE A 71 18.34 16.43 -10.97
N GLY A 72 18.58 17.08 -9.84
CA GLY A 72 17.75 18.19 -9.35
C GLY A 72 16.35 17.80 -8.89
N ILE A 73 16.20 16.57 -8.38
CA ILE A 73 14.92 16.03 -7.88
C ILE A 73 14.72 16.37 -6.41
N ASN A 74 13.51 16.79 -6.04
CA ASN A 74 13.16 17.03 -4.64
C ASN A 74 13.11 15.71 -3.87
N LEU A 75 13.86 15.61 -2.79
CA LEU A 75 13.99 14.42 -1.96
C LEU A 75 13.57 14.72 -0.51
N PHE A 76 12.73 13.87 0.04
CA PHE A 76 12.55 13.78 1.48
C PHE A 76 13.50 12.69 2.01
N GLY A 77 14.70 13.10 2.39
CA GLY A 77 15.72 12.20 2.94
C GLY A 77 15.35 11.68 4.33
N MET A 78 16.13 10.73 4.83
CA MET A 78 15.87 10.00 6.07
C MET A 78 15.64 10.90 7.30
N ASN A 79 16.28 12.07 7.35
CA ASN A 79 16.17 13.04 8.45
C ASN A 79 15.15 14.16 8.18
N ASP A 80 14.46 14.14 7.04
CA ASP A 80 13.38 15.10 6.77
C ASP A 80 12.12 14.64 7.52
N LYS A 81 11.49 15.54 8.27
CA LYS A 81 10.25 15.22 8.99
C LYS A 81 9.08 14.76 8.08
N ARG A 82 9.17 15.06 6.78
CA ARG A 82 8.21 14.63 5.77
C ARG A 82 8.56 13.25 5.19
N GLN A 83 9.69 12.65 5.61
CA GLN A 83 10.04 11.30 5.18
C GLN A 83 8.96 10.31 5.64
N GLY A 84 8.68 9.34 4.81
CA GLY A 84 7.71 8.29 5.06
C GLY A 84 7.49 7.43 3.83
N ILE A 85 6.53 6.54 3.91
CA ILE A 85 6.18 5.63 2.82
C ILE A 85 5.72 6.43 1.60
N VAL A 86 6.26 6.12 0.43
CA VAL A 86 6.04 6.86 -0.82
C VAL A 86 4.56 7.10 -1.15
N HIS A 87 3.69 6.14 -0.85
CA HIS A 87 2.24 6.25 -1.09
C HIS A 87 1.48 7.01 0.01
N ILE A 88 2.14 7.38 1.10
CA ILE A 88 1.58 8.23 2.16
C ILE A 88 2.03 9.68 1.94
N ILE A 89 3.30 9.91 1.65
CA ILE A 89 3.83 11.27 1.50
C ILE A 89 3.23 12.03 0.31
N GLY A 90 2.93 11.36 -0.79
CA GLY A 90 2.31 11.98 -1.97
C GLY A 90 0.97 12.65 -1.63
N PRO A 91 0.00 11.95 -1.06
CA PRO A 91 -1.23 12.51 -0.52
C PRO A 91 -1.01 13.58 0.56
N GLU A 92 -0.19 13.32 1.56
CA GLU A 92 0.07 14.27 2.66
C GLU A 92 0.59 15.62 2.18
N GLN A 93 1.40 15.63 1.13
CA GLN A 93 1.92 16.86 0.57
C GLN A 93 0.97 17.53 -0.45
N GLY A 94 -0.14 16.86 -0.85
CA GLY A 94 -0.98 17.32 -1.94
C GLY A 94 -0.31 17.19 -3.31
N PHE A 95 0.70 16.35 -3.43
CA PHE A 95 1.35 15.99 -4.70
C PHE A 95 0.43 15.11 -5.55
N THR A 96 -0.35 14.23 -4.90
CA THR A 96 -1.43 13.45 -5.50
C THR A 96 -2.66 14.33 -5.66
N GLN A 97 -3.20 14.42 -6.88
CA GLN A 97 -4.34 15.29 -7.18
C GLN A 97 -5.29 14.61 -8.19
N PRO A 98 -6.61 14.84 -8.11
CA PRO A 98 -7.57 14.27 -9.03
C PRO A 98 -7.25 14.55 -10.51
N GLY A 99 -7.51 13.55 -11.36
CA GLY A 99 -7.30 13.66 -12.80
C GLY A 99 -5.85 13.58 -13.26
N THR A 100 -4.90 13.33 -12.36
CA THR A 100 -3.48 13.18 -12.71
C THR A 100 -3.10 11.74 -13.02
N ILE A 101 -2.12 11.55 -13.90
CA ILE A 101 -1.45 10.26 -14.13
C ILE A 101 -0.22 10.20 -13.24
N ILE A 102 -0.15 9.19 -12.38
CA ILE A 102 0.92 8.99 -11.41
C ILE A 102 1.66 7.69 -11.72
N VAL A 103 2.99 7.74 -11.69
CA VAL A 103 3.85 6.56 -11.81
C VAL A 103 4.80 6.48 -10.62
N CYS A 104 5.03 5.25 -10.16
CA CYS A 104 6.05 4.93 -9.17
C CYS A 104 6.65 3.57 -9.47
N GLY A 105 7.88 3.34 -9.07
CA GLY A 105 8.55 2.05 -9.13
C GLY A 105 8.05 1.01 -8.12
N HIS A 106 6.80 1.12 -7.67
CA HIS A 106 6.22 0.31 -6.59
C HIS A 106 4.83 -0.21 -6.97
N SER A 107 4.55 -1.49 -6.67
CA SER A 107 3.29 -2.16 -7.05
C SER A 107 2.05 -1.50 -6.45
N HIS A 108 2.12 -0.95 -5.23
CA HIS A 108 0.98 -0.34 -4.53
C HIS A 108 0.70 1.12 -4.93
N THR A 109 1.24 1.59 -6.06
CA THR A 109 0.91 2.90 -6.63
C THR A 109 -0.59 3.13 -6.86
N PRO A 110 -1.44 2.10 -7.10
CA PRO A 110 -2.90 2.29 -7.14
C PRO A 110 -3.51 2.97 -5.91
N THR A 111 -2.83 3.05 -4.77
CA THR A 111 -3.24 3.84 -3.60
C THR A 111 -3.70 5.25 -3.97
N HIS A 112 -3.02 5.89 -4.92
CA HIS A 112 -3.33 7.25 -5.35
C HIS A 112 -4.66 7.36 -6.12
N GLY A 113 -5.24 6.23 -6.53
CA GLY A 113 -6.54 6.19 -7.21
C GLY A 113 -7.72 6.60 -6.33
N GLU A 114 -7.55 6.58 -5.01
CA GLU A 114 -8.53 7.16 -4.09
C GLU A 114 -8.80 8.65 -4.39
N PHE A 115 -7.77 9.36 -4.84
CA PHE A 115 -7.88 10.77 -5.22
C PHE A 115 -8.43 10.98 -6.64
N GLY A 116 -8.89 9.93 -7.33
CA GLY A 116 -9.26 10.02 -8.74
C GLY A 116 -8.06 10.17 -9.67
N SER A 117 -6.85 9.76 -9.22
CA SER A 117 -5.65 9.73 -10.04
C SER A 117 -5.51 8.37 -10.73
N LEU A 118 -5.13 8.34 -12.00
CA LEU A 118 -4.81 7.10 -12.68
C LEU A 118 -3.34 6.73 -12.39
N ALA A 119 -3.14 5.80 -11.46
CA ALA A 119 -1.85 5.54 -10.85
C ALA A 119 -1.34 4.12 -11.16
N PHE A 120 -0.09 4.02 -11.65
CA PHE A 120 0.50 2.77 -12.10
C PHE A 120 1.82 2.46 -11.39
N GLY A 121 1.91 1.24 -10.84
CA GLY A 121 3.18 0.64 -10.45
C GLY A 121 3.95 0.17 -11.69
N LYS A 122 5.26 0.45 -11.75
CA LYS A 122 6.10 0.20 -12.91
C LYS A 122 7.45 -0.41 -12.53
N GLY A 123 8.02 -1.20 -13.44
CA GLY A 123 9.36 -1.74 -13.28
C GLY A 123 10.45 -0.70 -13.58
N THR A 124 11.69 -1.02 -13.21
CA THR A 124 12.86 -0.13 -13.32
C THR A 124 13.06 0.47 -14.73
N SER A 125 12.89 -0.33 -15.80
CA SER A 125 13.05 0.17 -17.18
C SER A 125 11.98 1.20 -17.55
N GLU A 126 10.76 1.06 -17.04
CA GLU A 126 9.69 2.02 -17.28
C GLU A 126 9.89 3.28 -16.41
N VAL A 127 10.44 3.14 -15.20
CA VAL A 127 10.88 4.27 -14.36
C VAL A 127 11.94 5.10 -15.10
N GLU A 128 12.96 4.47 -15.69
CA GLU A 128 13.95 5.14 -16.54
C GLU A 128 13.29 5.88 -17.69
N HIS A 129 12.38 5.21 -18.41
CA HIS A 129 11.65 5.81 -19.53
C HIS A 129 10.86 7.06 -19.09
N VAL A 130 10.16 6.99 -17.96
CA VAL A 130 9.38 8.13 -17.42
C VAL A 130 10.31 9.26 -17.00
N LEU A 131 11.43 8.97 -16.34
CA LEU A 131 12.43 10.00 -15.98
C LEU A 131 12.96 10.71 -17.23
N ALA A 132 13.26 9.97 -18.30
CA ALA A 132 13.82 10.51 -19.56
C ALA A 132 12.81 11.31 -20.38
N THR A 133 11.54 10.89 -20.40
CA THR A 133 10.54 11.37 -21.39
C THR A 133 9.31 12.03 -20.78
N GLN A 134 9.05 11.81 -19.50
CA GLN A 134 7.81 12.15 -18.80
C GLN A 134 6.56 11.50 -19.44
N THR A 135 6.74 10.36 -20.09
CA THR A 135 5.64 9.65 -20.77
C THR A 135 5.63 8.17 -20.43
N LEU A 136 4.47 7.54 -20.62
CA LEU A 136 4.26 6.11 -20.42
C LEU A 136 3.47 5.55 -21.59
N VAL A 137 3.95 4.46 -22.20
CA VAL A 137 3.21 3.69 -23.20
C VAL A 137 2.30 2.68 -22.47
N GLN A 138 1.00 2.83 -22.64
CA GLN A 138 0.02 1.98 -21.96
C GLN A 138 -1.06 1.48 -22.92
N LYS A 139 -1.40 0.19 -22.83
CA LYS A 139 -2.61 -0.35 -23.49
C LYS A 139 -3.84 0.16 -22.73
N LYS A 140 -4.91 0.47 -23.46
CA LYS A 140 -6.20 0.78 -22.84
C LYS A 140 -6.62 -0.40 -21.95
N SER A 141 -6.91 -0.12 -20.70
CA SER A 141 -7.44 -1.10 -19.76
C SER A 141 -8.93 -1.31 -19.99
N LYS A 142 -9.43 -2.45 -19.58
CA LYS A 142 -10.87 -2.66 -19.39
C LYS A 142 -11.32 -1.95 -18.11
N ASN A 143 -12.59 -1.56 -18.06
CA ASN A 143 -13.21 -0.95 -16.90
C ASN A 143 -14.01 -2.00 -16.14
N PHE A 144 -13.67 -2.21 -14.87
CA PHE A 144 -14.37 -3.15 -14.01
C PHE A 144 -14.92 -2.41 -12.80
N ARG A 145 -16.26 -2.31 -12.69
CA ARG A 145 -16.91 -1.64 -11.57
C ARG A 145 -17.25 -2.61 -10.45
N ILE A 146 -16.95 -2.21 -9.22
CA ILE A 146 -17.24 -2.95 -8.00
C ILE A 146 -18.09 -2.07 -7.10
N ASN A 147 -19.37 -2.39 -7.00
CA ASN A 147 -20.30 -1.67 -6.14
C ASN A 147 -20.41 -2.39 -4.79
N VAL A 148 -20.20 -1.66 -3.70
CA VAL A 148 -20.45 -2.13 -2.34
C VAL A 148 -21.51 -1.24 -1.72
N ASN A 149 -22.71 -1.77 -1.55
CA ASN A 149 -23.87 -1.02 -1.04
C ASN A 149 -24.26 -1.48 0.37
N GLY A 150 -25.16 -0.74 1.01
CA GLY A 150 -25.65 -1.03 2.35
C GLY A 150 -24.80 -0.37 3.44
N LYS A 151 -24.62 -1.04 4.56
CA LYS A 151 -23.84 -0.59 5.72
C LYS A 151 -22.90 -1.68 6.18
N LEU A 152 -21.73 -1.31 6.68
CA LEU A 152 -20.81 -2.26 7.29
C LEU A 152 -21.27 -2.62 8.72
N PRO A 153 -21.17 -3.89 9.13
CA PRO A 153 -21.32 -4.29 10.52
C PRO A 153 -20.26 -3.65 11.42
N ILE A 154 -20.57 -3.56 12.71
CA ILE A 154 -19.63 -3.05 13.72
C ILE A 154 -18.36 -3.92 13.72
N GLY A 155 -17.19 -3.29 13.69
CA GLY A 155 -15.90 -3.94 13.69
C GLY A 155 -15.40 -4.37 12.30
N VAL A 156 -16.17 -4.12 11.24
CA VAL A 156 -15.74 -4.32 9.84
C VAL A 156 -15.12 -3.04 9.32
N THR A 157 -13.93 -3.14 8.73
CA THR A 157 -13.14 -2.04 8.21
C THR A 157 -12.99 -2.11 6.68
N SER A 158 -12.32 -1.12 6.10
CA SER A 158 -11.99 -1.13 4.66
C SER A 158 -11.10 -2.30 4.26
N ASN A 159 -10.25 -2.80 5.17
CA ASN A 159 -9.45 -4.01 4.92
C ASN A 159 -10.36 -5.23 4.68
N ASP A 160 -11.39 -5.38 5.49
CA ASP A 160 -12.33 -6.50 5.34
C ASP A 160 -13.09 -6.41 4.02
N VAL A 161 -13.47 -5.19 3.62
CA VAL A 161 -14.14 -4.92 2.35
C VAL A 161 -13.26 -5.35 1.17
N ILE A 162 -12.01 -4.92 1.14
CA ILE A 162 -11.12 -5.25 0.01
C ILE A 162 -10.72 -6.73 0.03
N LEU A 163 -10.52 -7.34 1.19
CA LEU A 163 -10.26 -8.77 1.31
C LEU A 163 -11.45 -9.59 0.82
N GLN A 164 -12.69 -9.20 1.17
CA GLN A 164 -13.90 -9.83 0.64
C GLN A 164 -13.98 -9.73 -0.88
N ILE A 165 -13.62 -8.57 -1.45
CA ILE A 165 -13.57 -8.37 -2.91
C ILE A 165 -12.54 -9.32 -3.53
N ILE A 166 -11.30 -9.34 -3.02
CA ILE A 166 -10.21 -10.19 -3.54
C ILE A 166 -10.59 -11.67 -3.41
N GLY A 167 -11.12 -12.11 -2.28
CA GLY A 167 -11.61 -13.47 -2.08
C GLY A 167 -12.69 -13.88 -3.10
N LYS A 168 -13.51 -12.92 -3.53
CA LYS A 168 -14.59 -13.16 -4.52
C LYS A 168 -14.09 -13.18 -5.97
N ILE A 169 -13.18 -12.28 -6.35
CA ILE A 169 -12.71 -12.17 -7.74
C ILE A 169 -11.44 -12.99 -8.01
N GLY A 170 -10.71 -13.37 -6.96
CA GLY A 170 -9.39 -14.00 -7.03
C GLY A 170 -8.27 -13.03 -7.39
N THR A 171 -7.03 -13.47 -7.25
CA THR A 171 -5.82 -12.67 -7.56
C THR A 171 -5.65 -12.35 -9.05
N ALA A 172 -6.38 -13.03 -9.94
CA ALA A 172 -6.37 -12.76 -11.39
C ALA A 172 -7.65 -12.07 -11.89
N GLY A 173 -8.64 -11.82 -11.02
CA GLY A 173 -9.97 -11.33 -11.43
C GLY A 173 -9.98 -9.95 -12.06
N GLY A 174 -9.04 -9.09 -11.68
CA GLY A 174 -8.82 -7.74 -12.20
C GLY A 174 -7.80 -7.64 -13.34
N THR A 175 -7.28 -8.77 -13.83
CA THR A 175 -6.21 -8.76 -14.85
C THR A 175 -6.60 -7.96 -16.09
N GLY A 176 -5.77 -6.99 -16.45
CA GLY A 176 -6.00 -6.10 -17.58
C GLY A 176 -7.03 -5.00 -17.34
N CYS A 177 -7.60 -4.90 -16.12
CA CYS A 177 -8.62 -3.93 -15.76
C CYS A 177 -8.05 -2.78 -14.92
N VAL A 178 -8.78 -1.67 -14.93
CA VAL A 178 -8.82 -0.68 -13.87
C VAL A 178 -10.10 -0.94 -13.06
N LEU A 179 -9.99 -1.06 -11.75
CA LEU A 179 -11.14 -1.27 -10.86
C LEU A 179 -11.69 0.09 -10.43
N GLU A 180 -12.96 0.34 -10.70
CA GLU A 180 -13.68 1.47 -10.13
C GLU A 180 -14.53 0.99 -8.94
N TYR A 181 -14.23 1.51 -7.77
CA TYR A 181 -14.99 1.20 -6.55
C TYR A 181 -16.07 2.25 -6.32
N ALA A 182 -17.29 1.79 -6.09
CA ALA A 182 -18.47 2.64 -5.93
C ALA A 182 -19.47 2.03 -4.92
N GLY A 183 -20.56 2.73 -4.71
CA GLY A 183 -21.64 2.32 -3.80
C GLY A 183 -21.60 3.06 -2.46
N SER A 184 -22.68 2.90 -1.68
CA SER A 184 -22.89 3.66 -0.45
C SER A 184 -21.84 3.34 0.62
N VAL A 185 -21.33 2.10 0.70
CA VAL A 185 -20.24 1.74 1.61
C VAL A 185 -19.00 2.55 1.26
N ILE A 186 -18.55 2.50 0.00
CA ILE A 186 -17.35 3.20 -0.46
C ILE A 186 -17.45 4.71 -0.23
N SER A 187 -18.59 5.31 -0.56
CA SER A 187 -18.83 6.75 -0.37
C SER A 187 -18.79 7.18 1.10
N ASN A 188 -19.14 6.28 2.02
CA ASN A 188 -19.14 6.55 3.46
C ASN A 188 -17.75 6.40 4.11
N LEU A 189 -16.83 5.64 3.51
CA LEU A 189 -15.47 5.48 4.02
C LEU A 189 -14.73 6.83 4.10
N SER A 190 -13.76 6.94 5.00
CA SER A 190 -12.82 8.06 5.04
C SER A 190 -11.84 8.02 3.87
N VAL A 191 -11.05 9.07 3.71
CA VAL A 191 -9.98 9.13 2.68
C VAL A 191 -8.96 8.01 2.90
N GLU A 192 -8.53 7.82 4.14
CA GLU A 192 -7.56 6.81 4.52
C GLU A 192 -8.09 5.39 4.28
N GLN A 193 -9.35 5.13 4.64
CA GLN A 193 -10.00 3.85 4.40
C GLN A 193 -10.14 3.54 2.90
N ARG A 194 -10.45 4.53 2.07
CA ARG A 194 -10.51 4.37 0.62
C ARG A 194 -9.12 4.19 0.00
N MET A 195 -8.07 4.81 0.58
CA MET A 195 -6.69 4.55 0.19
C MET A 195 -6.34 3.06 0.38
N THR A 196 -6.80 2.42 1.44
CA THR A 196 -6.65 0.97 1.66
C THR A 196 -7.32 0.16 0.55
N ILE A 197 -8.54 0.51 0.15
CA ILE A 197 -9.24 -0.16 -0.95
C ILE A 197 -8.44 -0.07 -2.27
N CYS A 198 -8.02 1.14 -2.63
CA CYS A 198 -7.25 1.35 -3.86
C CYS A 198 -5.86 0.72 -3.80
N ASN A 199 -5.20 0.76 -2.63
CA ASN A 199 -3.88 0.16 -2.40
C ASN A 199 -3.88 -1.33 -2.77
N MET A 200 -4.87 -2.07 -2.31
CA MET A 200 -4.95 -3.52 -2.50
C MET A 200 -5.61 -3.95 -3.83
N SER A 201 -5.82 -3.04 -4.77
CA SER A 201 -6.31 -3.38 -6.11
C SER A 201 -5.34 -4.30 -6.87
N ILE A 202 -4.04 -4.17 -6.60
CA ILE A 202 -3.00 -4.98 -7.25
C ILE A 202 -3.08 -6.45 -6.81
N GLU A 203 -3.49 -6.72 -5.57
CA GLU A 203 -3.71 -8.08 -5.05
C GLU A 203 -4.87 -8.78 -5.76
N GLY A 204 -5.83 -8.03 -6.31
CA GLY A 204 -6.87 -8.53 -7.21
C GLY A 204 -6.42 -8.65 -8.67
N GLY A 205 -5.13 -8.42 -8.99
CA GLY A 205 -4.55 -8.51 -10.32
C GLY A 205 -4.82 -7.29 -11.21
N ALA A 206 -5.36 -6.20 -10.66
CA ALA A 206 -5.70 -5.02 -11.43
C ALA A 206 -4.47 -4.14 -11.74
N ARG A 207 -4.59 -3.33 -12.78
CA ARG A 207 -3.56 -2.35 -13.16
C ARG A 207 -3.60 -1.08 -12.32
N ALA A 208 -4.80 -0.70 -11.88
CA ALA A 208 -5.06 0.44 -11.01
C ALA A 208 -6.42 0.27 -10.31
N GLY A 209 -6.61 0.96 -9.19
CA GLY A 209 -7.89 1.16 -8.55
C GLY A 209 -8.28 2.63 -8.65
N LEU A 210 -9.55 2.94 -8.72
CA LEU A 210 -10.07 4.29 -8.79
C LEU A 210 -11.30 4.43 -7.91
N ILE A 211 -11.39 5.57 -7.23
CA ILE A 211 -12.62 6.06 -6.60
C ILE A 211 -12.87 7.46 -7.15
N GLN A 212 -14.10 7.78 -7.47
CA GLN A 212 -14.41 9.12 -7.94
C GLN A 212 -14.11 10.16 -6.84
N PRO A 213 -13.45 11.28 -7.18
CA PRO A 213 -13.17 12.33 -6.20
C PRO A 213 -14.47 13.01 -5.74
N ASP A 214 -14.52 13.32 -4.44
CA ASP A 214 -15.67 13.96 -3.78
C ASP A 214 -15.21 15.04 -2.79
N GLU A 215 -16.16 15.63 -2.05
CA GLU A 215 -15.90 16.67 -1.06
C GLU A 215 -14.91 16.25 0.04
N LYS A 216 -14.81 14.95 0.36
CA LYS A 216 -13.83 14.46 1.34
C LYS A 216 -12.41 14.64 0.80
N ILE A 217 -12.20 14.31 -0.48
CA ILE A 217 -10.93 14.49 -1.18
C ILE A 217 -10.58 15.97 -1.30
N PHE A 218 -11.55 16.82 -1.68
CA PHE A 218 -11.30 18.24 -1.81
C PHE A 218 -10.93 18.88 -0.47
N SER A 219 -11.64 18.50 0.60
CA SER A 219 -11.31 18.95 1.96
C SER A 219 -9.94 18.46 2.42
N TYR A 220 -9.58 17.20 2.10
CA TYR A 220 -8.29 16.63 2.43
C TYR A 220 -7.14 17.36 1.73
N LEU A 221 -7.30 17.75 0.48
CA LEU A 221 -6.25 18.42 -0.32
C LEU A 221 -6.15 19.93 -0.03
N LYS A 222 -7.20 20.55 0.48
CA LYS A 222 -7.23 22.00 0.73
C LYS A 222 -6.13 22.43 1.70
N GLY A 223 -5.29 23.36 1.25
CA GLY A 223 -4.21 23.92 2.08
C GLY A 223 -2.94 23.08 2.19
N ARG A 224 -2.88 21.89 1.58
CA ARG A 224 -1.66 21.11 1.58
C ARG A 224 -0.53 21.77 0.77
N PRO A 225 0.75 21.52 1.12
CA PRO A 225 1.89 22.28 0.57
C PRO A 225 1.96 22.35 -0.94
N MET A 226 1.67 21.24 -1.64
CA MET A 226 1.77 21.10 -3.10
C MET A 226 0.40 21.15 -3.81
N SER A 227 -0.68 21.36 -3.07
CA SER A 227 -2.01 21.58 -3.65
C SER A 227 -2.10 22.95 -4.33
N PRO A 228 -2.96 23.10 -5.32
CA PRO A 228 -3.25 24.39 -5.94
C PRO A 228 -3.67 25.42 -4.90
N LYS A 229 -3.32 26.70 -5.13
CA LYS A 229 -3.62 27.82 -4.22
C LYS A 229 -4.36 28.93 -4.96
N ASN A 230 -5.17 29.68 -4.23
CA ASN A 230 -5.90 30.83 -4.72
C ASN A 230 -6.73 30.49 -5.99
N ASP A 231 -6.72 31.29 -7.03
CA ASP A 231 -7.49 31.09 -8.26
C ASP A 231 -7.22 29.74 -8.94
N LYS A 232 -6.03 29.16 -8.72
CA LYS A 232 -5.71 27.81 -9.22
C LYS A 232 -6.48 26.74 -8.48
N TRP A 233 -6.80 26.96 -7.21
CA TRP A 233 -7.64 26.04 -6.43
C TRP A 233 -9.06 25.97 -6.98
N GLU A 234 -9.69 27.12 -7.22
CA GLU A 234 -11.06 27.17 -7.74
C GLU A 234 -11.16 26.50 -9.12
N ARG A 235 -10.21 26.76 -10.00
CA ARG A 235 -10.13 26.11 -11.32
C ARG A 235 -9.89 24.60 -11.22
N ALA A 236 -9.05 24.17 -10.27
CA ALA A 236 -8.80 22.75 -10.04
C ALA A 236 -10.06 22.06 -9.50
N LEU A 237 -10.76 22.69 -8.56
CA LEU A 237 -11.98 22.17 -7.97
C LEU A 237 -13.09 22.00 -9.04
N GLU A 238 -13.28 23.00 -9.91
CA GLU A 238 -14.22 22.91 -11.04
C GLU A 238 -13.90 21.71 -11.94
N TYR A 239 -12.62 21.51 -12.28
CA TYR A 239 -12.17 20.36 -13.05
C TYR A 239 -12.38 19.04 -12.30
N TRP A 240 -12.02 18.98 -11.02
CA TRP A 240 -12.12 17.75 -10.22
C TRP A 240 -13.56 17.27 -10.04
N ILE A 241 -14.50 18.20 -9.90
CA ILE A 241 -15.94 17.89 -9.84
C ILE A 241 -16.43 17.24 -11.14
N SER A 242 -15.84 17.59 -12.28
CA SER A 242 -16.21 17.02 -13.58
C SER A 242 -15.71 15.57 -13.81
N LEU A 243 -14.85 15.05 -12.92
CA LEU A 243 -14.23 13.72 -13.08
C LEU A 243 -15.10 12.54 -12.59
N LYS A 244 -16.35 12.79 -12.26
CA LYS A 244 -17.27 11.68 -11.90
C LYS A 244 -17.58 10.84 -13.13
N SER A 245 -17.82 9.54 -12.91
CA SER A 245 -18.39 8.67 -13.92
C SER A 245 -19.82 9.12 -14.26
N ASP A 246 -20.15 9.14 -15.55
CA ASP A 246 -21.50 9.47 -16.01
C ASP A 246 -22.51 8.42 -15.51
N SER A 247 -23.77 8.82 -15.34
CA SER A 247 -24.84 7.94 -14.87
C SER A 247 -25.13 6.77 -15.81
N ASP A 248 -24.81 6.92 -17.09
CA ASP A 248 -24.95 5.93 -18.16
C ASP A 248 -23.61 5.28 -18.57
N ALA A 249 -22.56 5.47 -17.77
CA ALA A 249 -21.25 4.87 -18.01
C ALA A 249 -21.36 3.35 -18.14
N LYS A 250 -20.69 2.80 -19.16
CA LYS A 250 -20.65 1.36 -19.42
C LYS A 250 -19.33 0.76 -18.94
N PHE A 251 -19.43 -0.37 -18.27
CA PHE A 251 -18.28 -1.12 -17.77
C PHE A 251 -18.16 -2.46 -18.49
N ASP A 252 -16.93 -2.91 -18.72
CA ASP A 252 -16.67 -4.23 -19.32
C ASP A 252 -17.08 -5.37 -18.37
N LYS A 253 -17.00 -5.11 -17.06
CA LYS A 253 -17.38 -6.03 -16.00
C LYS A 253 -17.94 -5.24 -14.81
N GLU A 254 -18.92 -5.82 -14.15
CA GLU A 254 -19.51 -5.23 -12.94
C GLU A 254 -19.87 -6.31 -11.92
N ILE A 255 -19.63 -6.05 -10.64
CA ILE A 255 -20.11 -6.87 -9.53
C ILE A 255 -20.72 -6.00 -8.45
N ASN A 256 -21.69 -6.59 -7.75
CA ASN A 256 -22.35 -5.97 -6.61
C ASN A 256 -22.13 -6.81 -5.35
N LEU A 257 -21.82 -6.13 -4.26
CA LEU A 257 -21.70 -6.69 -2.92
C LEU A 257 -22.60 -5.92 -1.97
N ASN A 258 -23.11 -6.64 -0.97
CA ASN A 258 -23.85 -6.05 0.14
C ASN A 258 -22.92 -5.92 1.35
N GLY A 259 -22.82 -4.71 1.90
CA GLY A 259 -21.93 -4.43 3.02
C GLY A 259 -22.28 -5.19 4.29
N GLU A 260 -23.57 -5.47 4.51
CA GLU A 260 -24.05 -6.22 5.66
C GLU A 260 -23.57 -7.69 5.68
N ASP A 261 -23.18 -8.24 4.53
CA ASP A 261 -22.70 -9.62 4.41
C ASP A 261 -21.18 -9.74 4.65
N ILE A 262 -20.49 -8.60 4.85
CA ILE A 262 -19.04 -8.59 5.06
C ILE A 262 -18.77 -8.79 6.56
N ALA A 263 -17.96 -9.80 6.87
CA ALA A 263 -17.48 -10.07 8.23
C ALA A 263 -16.03 -9.54 8.39
N PRO A 264 -15.50 -9.42 9.61
CA PRO A 264 -14.07 -9.24 9.81
C PRO A 264 -13.28 -10.40 9.19
N MET A 265 -12.31 -10.08 8.34
CA MET A 265 -11.61 -11.01 7.46
C MET A 265 -10.13 -11.12 7.83
N VAL A 266 -9.55 -12.25 7.47
CA VAL A 266 -8.09 -12.48 7.61
C VAL A 266 -7.60 -13.36 6.46
N THR A 267 -6.38 -13.12 6.02
CA THR A 267 -5.66 -14.02 5.12
C THR A 267 -4.87 -15.03 5.96
N TRP A 268 -5.09 -16.33 5.70
CA TRP A 268 -4.50 -17.42 6.49
C TRP A 268 -3.33 -18.12 5.79
N GLY A 269 -3.21 -17.94 4.49
CA GLY A 269 -2.30 -18.70 3.64
C GLY A 269 -1.17 -17.85 3.02
N THR A 270 -0.81 -18.16 1.78
CA THR A 270 0.30 -17.55 1.03
C THR A 270 -0.17 -16.76 -0.19
N SER A 271 -1.45 -16.49 -0.27
CA SER A 271 -2.08 -15.68 -1.32
C SER A 271 -3.08 -14.69 -0.70
N PRO A 272 -3.21 -13.47 -1.22
CA PRO A 272 -4.24 -12.53 -0.77
C PRO A 272 -5.68 -13.03 -0.99
N GLU A 273 -5.90 -14.05 -1.82
CA GLU A 273 -7.20 -14.71 -2.00
C GLU A 273 -7.47 -15.81 -0.96
N ASP A 274 -6.47 -16.21 -0.19
CA ASP A 274 -6.63 -17.14 0.94
C ASP A 274 -7.33 -16.45 2.11
N VAL A 275 -8.54 -15.95 1.89
CA VAL A 275 -9.32 -15.14 2.82
C VAL A 275 -10.41 -15.97 3.49
N VAL A 276 -10.53 -15.78 4.80
CA VAL A 276 -11.63 -16.35 5.59
C VAL A 276 -12.10 -15.35 6.65
N SER A 277 -13.33 -15.52 7.15
CA SER A 277 -13.77 -14.77 8.33
C SER A 277 -12.91 -15.11 9.56
N ILE A 278 -12.67 -14.14 10.43
CA ILE A 278 -11.98 -14.35 11.72
C ILE A 278 -12.66 -15.41 12.59
N ASN A 279 -13.95 -15.61 12.42
CA ASN A 279 -14.74 -16.66 13.11
C ASN A 279 -14.71 -18.00 12.37
N GLY A 280 -14.04 -18.07 11.23
CA GLY A 280 -13.95 -19.26 10.39
C GLY A 280 -12.84 -20.22 10.82
N LYS A 281 -12.57 -21.14 9.93
CA LYS A 281 -11.52 -22.17 10.08
C LYS A 281 -10.59 -22.14 8.88
N VAL A 282 -9.38 -22.61 9.07
CA VAL A 282 -8.42 -22.91 8.00
C VAL A 282 -9.07 -23.92 7.06
N PRO A 283 -9.14 -23.66 5.73
CA PRO A 283 -9.79 -24.55 4.78
C PRO A 283 -9.21 -25.96 4.78
N ASN A 284 -10.10 -26.94 4.58
CA ASN A 284 -9.70 -28.33 4.43
C ASN A 284 -9.63 -28.67 2.92
N PRO A 285 -8.47 -29.07 2.39
CA PRO A 285 -8.29 -29.38 0.98
C PRO A 285 -9.15 -30.56 0.52
N ASP A 286 -9.57 -31.44 1.40
CA ASP A 286 -10.46 -32.56 1.05
C ASP A 286 -11.90 -32.13 0.71
N ASN A 287 -12.29 -30.92 1.13
CA ASN A 287 -13.58 -30.32 0.78
C ASN A 287 -13.54 -29.57 -0.56
N GLU A 288 -12.35 -29.38 -1.17
CA GLU A 288 -12.19 -28.64 -2.44
C GLU A 288 -12.27 -29.61 -3.63
N LYS A 289 -13.11 -29.26 -4.60
CA LYS A 289 -13.33 -30.06 -5.82
C LYS A 289 -12.36 -29.73 -6.94
N ASN A 290 -11.84 -28.52 -6.95
CA ASN A 290 -10.87 -28.06 -7.95
C ASN A 290 -9.46 -28.48 -7.52
N GLU A 291 -8.80 -29.32 -8.32
CA GLU A 291 -7.47 -29.85 -8.01
C GLU A 291 -6.39 -28.76 -7.88
N ASP A 292 -6.43 -27.72 -8.70
CA ASP A 292 -5.46 -26.63 -8.61
C ASP A 292 -5.63 -25.88 -7.29
N LYS A 293 -6.86 -25.61 -6.89
CA LYS A 293 -7.18 -24.95 -5.65
C LYS A 293 -6.85 -25.82 -4.44
N LYS A 294 -7.12 -27.13 -4.52
CA LYS A 294 -6.72 -28.12 -3.53
C LYS A 294 -5.19 -28.14 -3.34
N ASN A 295 -4.45 -28.13 -4.42
CA ASN A 295 -2.98 -28.07 -4.40
C ASN A 295 -2.47 -26.76 -3.79
N SER A 296 -3.09 -25.63 -4.11
CA SER A 296 -2.79 -24.32 -3.53
C SER A 296 -3.02 -24.32 -2.01
N ILE A 297 -4.16 -24.84 -1.54
CA ILE A 297 -4.45 -24.97 -0.10
C ILE A 297 -3.39 -25.83 0.60
N ASN A 298 -3.02 -26.98 0.03
CA ASN A 298 -2.00 -27.86 0.59
C ASN A 298 -0.63 -27.17 0.69
N ARG A 299 -0.26 -26.39 -0.33
CA ARG A 299 0.97 -25.60 -0.34
C ARG A 299 0.97 -24.54 0.76
N SER A 300 -0.12 -23.79 0.89
CA SER A 300 -0.30 -22.77 1.93
C SER A 300 -0.27 -23.39 3.34
N LEU A 301 -0.96 -24.51 3.55
CA LEU A 301 -0.94 -25.24 4.83
C LEU A 301 0.49 -25.66 5.22
N LYS A 302 1.24 -26.23 4.27
CA LYS A 302 2.62 -26.65 4.47
C LYS A 302 3.54 -25.47 4.82
N TYR A 303 3.42 -24.37 4.07
CA TYR A 303 4.25 -23.18 4.28
C TYR A 303 3.95 -22.52 5.63
N MET A 304 2.68 -22.35 5.95
CA MET A 304 2.22 -21.71 7.20
C MET A 304 2.35 -22.63 8.43
N GLY A 305 2.64 -23.93 8.23
CA GLY A 305 2.67 -24.93 9.31
C GLY A 305 1.32 -25.06 10.01
N LEU A 306 0.22 -24.93 9.25
CA LEU A 306 -1.14 -25.03 9.78
C LEU A 306 -1.78 -26.39 9.44
N LYS A 307 -2.77 -26.77 10.25
CA LYS A 307 -3.60 -27.95 10.00
C LYS A 307 -4.97 -27.51 9.48
N PRO A 308 -5.61 -28.30 8.60
CA PRO A 308 -6.98 -28.05 8.19
C PRO A 308 -7.93 -27.99 9.40
N ASP A 309 -9.04 -27.30 9.25
CA ASP A 309 -10.14 -27.17 10.23
C ASP A 309 -9.77 -26.52 11.57
N VAL A 310 -8.55 -26.02 11.74
CA VAL A 310 -8.16 -25.19 12.90
C VAL A 310 -8.94 -23.88 12.86
N LYS A 311 -9.55 -23.48 13.97
CA LYS A 311 -10.18 -22.16 14.07
C LYS A 311 -9.13 -21.08 13.94
N ILE A 312 -9.43 -20.02 13.17
CA ILE A 312 -8.51 -18.91 12.97
C ILE A 312 -8.08 -18.28 14.29
N GLN A 313 -8.99 -18.12 15.23
CA GLN A 313 -8.73 -17.55 16.55
C GLN A 313 -7.82 -18.40 17.45
N ASP A 314 -7.65 -19.70 17.15
CA ASP A 314 -6.81 -20.62 17.89
C ASP A 314 -5.35 -20.66 17.35
N ILE A 315 -5.08 -19.96 16.23
CA ILE A 315 -3.74 -19.89 15.65
C ILE A 315 -2.84 -19.05 16.56
N LYS A 316 -1.76 -19.64 17.04
CA LYS A 316 -0.74 -18.94 17.81
C LYS A 316 0.07 -18.02 16.91
N ILE A 317 0.27 -16.79 17.36
CA ILE A 317 1.09 -15.77 16.72
C ILE A 317 2.26 -15.39 17.64
N ASP A 318 3.39 -15.04 17.06
CA ASP A 318 4.61 -14.65 17.76
C ASP A 318 4.85 -13.15 17.65
N LYS A 319 4.42 -12.54 16.53
CA LYS A 319 4.55 -11.10 16.28
C LYS A 319 3.24 -10.45 15.87
N VAL A 320 3.11 -9.15 16.17
CA VAL A 320 2.06 -8.27 15.66
C VAL A 320 2.74 -7.05 15.03
N PHE A 321 2.41 -6.78 13.78
CA PHE A 321 2.87 -5.62 13.04
C PHE A 321 1.71 -4.71 12.66
N ILE A 322 1.72 -3.46 13.13
CA ILE A 322 0.77 -2.40 12.78
C ILE A 322 1.54 -1.34 12.00
N GLY A 323 1.19 -1.15 10.74
CA GLY A 323 1.91 -0.23 9.86
C GLY A 323 1.68 -0.51 8.38
N SER A 324 2.63 -0.19 7.55
CA SER A 324 2.65 -0.28 6.08
C SER A 324 1.90 0.83 5.35
N CYS A 325 2.02 0.87 4.01
CA CYS A 325 1.26 1.82 3.18
C CYS A 325 -0.26 1.61 3.26
N THR A 326 -0.69 0.43 3.70
CA THR A 326 -2.10 0.07 3.82
C THR A 326 -2.72 0.66 5.08
N ASN A 327 -2.06 0.54 6.22
CA ASN A 327 -2.62 0.87 7.53
C ASN A 327 -1.59 1.51 8.49
N GLY A 328 -0.78 2.46 8.00
CA GLY A 328 0.17 3.24 8.79
C GLY A 328 -0.19 4.72 8.91
N ARG A 329 -1.43 5.11 8.59
CA ARG A 329 -1.90 6.50 8.63
C ARG A 329 -2.48 6.85 9.99
N ILE A 330 -2.74 8.11 10.23
CA ILE A 330 -3.18 8.58 11.55
C ILE A 330 -4.50 7.94 12.01
N GLU A 331 -5.47 7.73 11.10
CA GLU A 331 -6.75 7.09 11.43
C GLU A 331 -6.54 5.62 11.82
N ASP A 332 -5.70 4.90 11.08
CA ASP A 332 -5.37 3.49 11.38
C ASP A 332 -4.76 3.36 12.78
N LEU A 333 -3.85 4.27 13.15
CA LEU A 333 -3.23 4.30 14.47
C LEU A 333 -4.23 4.64 15.57
N ARG A 334 -5.17 5.56 15.33
CA ARG A 334 -6.25 5.89 16.26
C ARG A 334 -7.16 4.69 16.53
N GLU A 335 -7.57 3.98 15.48
CA GLU A 335 -8.41 2.77 15.60
C GLU A 335 -7.67 1.67 16.40
N ALA A 336 -6.42 1.40 16.05
CA ALA A 336 -5.60 0.42 16.77
C ALA A 336 -5.40 0.80 18.26
N ALA A 337 -5.13 2.08 18.54
CA ALA A 337 -4.97 2.58 19.90
C ALA A 337 -6.28 2.45 20.73
N GLN A 338 -7.45 2.66 20.13
CA GLN A 338 -8.73 2.46 20.79
C GLN A 338 -8.93 1.01 21.23
N ILE A 339 -8.55 0.04 20.39
CA ILE A 339 -8.63 -1.39 20.70
C ILE A 339 -7.69 -1.74 21.87
N LEU A 340 -6.50 -1.16 21.89
CA LEU A 340 -5.44 -1.44 22.88
C LEU A 340 -5.60 -0.67 24.18
N LYS A 341 -6.45 0.35 24.23
CA LYS A 341 -6.64 1.17 25.41
C LYS A 341 -6.99 0.31 26.63
N ASN A 342 -6.20 0.43 27.69
CA ASN A 342 -6.29 -0.35 28.96
C ASN A 342 -6.09 -1.86 28.79
N LYS A 343 -5.50 -2.31 27.68
CA LYS A 343 -5.13 -3.70 27.45
C LYS A 343 -3.62 -3.85 27.34
N LYS A 344 -3.13 -5.07 27.50
CA LYS A 344 -1.74 -5.45 27.24
C LYS A 344 -1.71 -6.58 26.23
N LYS A 345 -0.68 -6.58 25.37
CA LYS A 345 -0.39 -7.74 24.53
C LYS A 345 0.00 -8.94 25.41
N ALA A 346 -0.15 -10.15 24.88
CA ALA A 346 0.37 -11.34 25.55
C ALA A 346 1.90 -11.26 25.66
N GLU A 347 2.47 -11.77 26.74
CA GLU A 347 3.90 -11.65 27.04
C GLU A 347 4.80 -12.25 25.97
N HIS A 348 4.38 -13.37 25.39
CA HIS A 348 5.13 -14.07 24.33
C HIS A 348 5.04 -13.40 22.97
N VAL A 349 4.14 -12.43 22.76
CA VAL A 349 3.96 -11.75 21.49
C VAL A 349 4.86 -10.51 21.43
N HIS A 350 5.64 -10.39 20.37
CA HIS A 350 6.38 -9.18 20.05
C HIS A 350 5.50 -8.26 19.20
N GLY A 351 5.13 -7.09 19.72
CA GLY A 351 4.31 -6.12 19.02
C GLY A 351 5.09 -4.89 18.60
N MET A 352 4.91 -4.46 17.35
CA MET A 352 5.51 -3.22 16.83
C MET A 352 4.49 -2.38 16.08
N VAL A 353 4.63 -1.06 16.20
CA VAL A 353 3.83 -0.06 15.51
C VAL A 353 4.77 0.88 14.75
N VAL A 354 4.55 0.98 13.46
CA VAL A 354 5.39 1.78 12.56
C VAL A 354 4.51 2.83 11.86
N PRO A 355 4.62 4.11 12.23
CA PRO A 355 3.91 5.19 11.54
C PRO A 355 4.31 5.25 10.06
N GLY A 356 3.36 5.65 9.21
CA GLY A 356 3.60 5.68 7.76
C GLY A 356 4.46 6.86 7.29
N SER A 357 4.56 7.93 8.08
CA SER A 357 5.41 9.09 7.80
C SER A 357 5.82 9.80 9.09
N GLY A 358 6.83 10.67 9.01
CA GLY A 358 7.24 11.51 10.14
C GLY A 358 6.14 12.47 10.57
N LEU A 359 5.31 12.94 9.65
CA LEU A 359 4.15 13.79 9.99
C LEU A 359 3.07 13.01 10.72
N VAL A 360 2.79 11.77 10.32
CA VAL A 360 1.88 10.87 11.06
C VAL A 360 2.44 10.58 12.45
N LYS A 361 3.75 10.32 12.57
CA LYS A 361 4.41 10.08 13.86
C LYS A 361 4.25 11.28 14.78
N GLU A 362 4.60 12.46 14.30
CA GLU A 362 4.47 13.72 15.05
C GLU A 362 3.04 13.94 15.54
N GLN A 363 2.05 13.74 14.67
CA GLN A 363 0.64 13.88 15.04
C GLN A 363 0.20 12.82 16.07
N ALA A 364 0.59 11.56 15.88
CA ALA A 364 0.27 10.48 16.81
C ALA A 364 0.84 10.73 18.21
N GLU A 365 2.06 11.26 18.30
CA GLU A 365 2.71 11.64 19.56
C GLU A 365 2.03 12.84 20.21
N GLN A 366 1.61 13.85 19.45
CA GLN A 366 0.83 14.98 19.94
C GLN A 366 -0.53 14.53 20.52
N GLU A 367 -1.15 13.53 19.92
CA GLU A 367 -2.40 12.92 20.38
C GLU A 367 -2.19 11.92 21.54
N GLY A 368 -0.94 11.56 21.85
CA GLY A 368 -0.58 10.61 22.91
C GLY A 368 -0.86 9.14 22.55
N LEU A 369 -0.98 8.80 21.26
CA LEU A 369 -1.21 7.42 20.80
C LEU A 369 0.01 6.54 21.07
N ASP A 370 1.22 7.08 20.92
CA ASP A 370 2.48 6.44 21.27
C ASP A 370 2.48 5.88 22.70
N LYS A 371 1.99 6.68 23.67
CA LYS A 371 1.90 6.29 25.08
C LYS A 371 0.94 5.12 25.30
N ILE A 372 -0.15 5.05 24.51
CA ILE A 372 -1.09 3.92 24.56
C ILE A 372 -0.41 2.66 24.07
N PHE A 373 0.29 2.71 22.93
CA PHE A 373 1.01 1.57 22.36
C PHE A 373 2.11 1.08 23.29
N ILE A 374 2.96 1.96 23.77
CA ILE A 374 4.06 1.62 24.71
C ILE A 374 3.49 1.01 26.00
N LYS A 375 2.44 1.60 26.60
CA LYS A 375 1.80 1.05 27.79
C LYS A 375 1.19 -0.33 27.54
N SER A 376 0.74 -0.60 26.33
CA SER A 376 0.20 -1.89 25.93
C SER A 376 1.30 -2.93 25.61
N GLY A 377 2.58 -2.53 25.68
CA GLY A 377 3.75 -3.38 25.46
C GLY A 377 4.22 -3.46 24.00
N PHE A 378 3.75 -2.57 23.13
CA PHE A 378 4.22 -2.44 21.76
C PHE A 378 5.43 -1.53 21.68
N GLU A 379 6.32 -1.82 20.73
CA GLU A 379 7.40 -0.91 20.34
C GLU A 379 6.83 0.19 19.43
N TRP A 380 7.21 1.43 19.72
CA TRP A 380 6.92 2.59 18.88
C TRP A 380 8.13 2.91 18.04
N ARG A 381 7.99 2.84 16.72
CA ARG A 381 9.09 2.85 15.77
C ARG A 381 9.19 4.15 14.96
N GLU A 382 10.30 4.30 14.24
CA GLU A 382 10.46 5.35 13.23
C GLU A 382 9.73 5.00 11.92
N PRO A 383 9.32 6.02 11.11
CA PRO A 383 8.52 5.81 9.91
C PRO A 383 9.24 5.01 8.81
N GLY A 384 8.51 4.11 8.15
CA GLY A 384 9.04 3.34 7.02
C GLY A 384 8.18 2.14 6.67
N CYS A 385 8.58 1.40 5.64
CA CYS A 385 7.89 0.17 5.22
C CYS A 385 8.07 -0.99 6.21
N SER A 386 9.18 -1.03 6.96
CA SER A 386 9.44 -2.01 8.01
C SER A 386 9.25 -3.46 7.56
N MET A 387 8.53 -4.27 8.34
CA MET A 387 8.26 -5.67 8.05
C MET A 387 7.46 -5.91 6.76
N CYS A 388 6.83 -4.90 6.17
CA CYS A 388 5.99 -5.11 4.98
C CYS A 388 6.75 -5.81 3.84
N LEU A 389 8.01 -5.43 3.60
CA LEU A 389 8.92 -6.07 2.64
C LEU A 389 10.12 -6.77 3.29
N ALA A 390 10.33 -6.54 4.60
CA ALA A 390 11.47 -7.08 5.34
C ALA A 390 12.84 -6.80 4.69
N MET A 391 12.98 -5.65 4.02
CA MET A 391 14.23 -5.22 3.37
C MET A 391 15.18 -4.52 4.34
N ASN A 392 14.77 -4.34 5.59
CA ASN A 392 15.56 -3.80 6.69
C ASN A 392 15.69 -4.84 7.81
N ALA A 393 16.12 -4.42 9.00
CA ALA A 393 16.27 -5.31 10.15
C ALA A 393 14.95 -5.89 10.71
N ASP A 394 13.80 -5.31 10.33
CA ASP A 394 12.48 -5.73 10.81
C ASP A 394 11.98 -6.92 9.99
N LYS A 395 12.22 -8.12 10.46
CA LYS A 395 11.82 -9.36 9.80
C LYS A 395 11.47 -10.46 10.79
N LEU A 396 10.78 -11.48 10.31
CA LEU A 396 10.50 -12.69 11.08
C LEU A 396 11.72 -13.59 11.18
N SER A 397 11.85 -14.26 12.30
CA SER A 397 12.73 -15.42 12.43
C SER A 397 12.06 -16.68 11.85
N PRO A 398 12.83 -17.72 11.49
CA PRO A 398 12.25 -18.97 11.02
C PRO A 398 11.20 -19.54 12.01
N ASN A 399 10.07 -19.98 11.46
CA ASN A 399 8.91 -20.53 12.18
C ASN A 399 8.10 -19.54 13.02
N GLU A 400 8.41 -18.24 13.02
CA GLU A 400 7.54 -17.23 13.63
C GLU A 400 6.33 -16.92 12.74
N ARG A 401 5.18 -16.65 13.36
CA ARG A 401 3.95 -16.19 12.70
C ARG A 401 3.64 -14.76 13.12
N CYS A 402 3.24 -13.94 12.15
CA CYS A 402 2.88 -12.56 12.38
C CYS A 402 1.41 -12.32 12.03
N ALA A 403 0.69 -11.64 12.92
CA ALA A 403 -0.55 -10.95 12.56
C ALA A 403 -0.18 -9.53 12.12
N SER A 404 -0.53 -9.16 10.90
CA SER A 404 -0.10 -7.91 10.29
C SER A 404 -1.25 -7.16 9.65
N THR A 405 -1.22 -5.84 9.74
CA THR A 405 -2.10 -4.94 8.98
C THR A 405 -1.54 -4.62 7.58
N SER A 406 -0.43 -5.24 7.19
CA SER A 406 0.19 -5.10 5.88
C SER A 406 -0.65 -5.77 4.79
N ASN A 407 -0.51 -5.29 3.55
CA ASN A 407 -1.12 -5.87 2.36
C ASN A 407 -0.35 -7.09 1.80
N ARG A 408 0.78 -7.45 2.37
CA ARG A 408 1.63 -8.55 1.91
C ARG A 408 1.22 -9.87 2.55
N ASN A 409 0.92 -10.86 1.71
CA ASN A 409 0.62 -12.22 2.13
C ASN A 409 1.11 -13.23 1.08
N PHE A 410 2.41 -13.20 0.78
CA PHE A 410 3.06 -14.10 -0.16
C PHE A 410 4.18 -14.88 0.54
N GLU A 411 4.59 -15.99 -0.03
CA GLU A 411 5.80 -16.70 0.41
C GLU A 411 7.02 -15.75 0.40
N GLY A 412 7.77 -15.70 1.50
CA GLY A 412 8.90 -14.79 1.66
C GLY A 412 8.57 -13.39 2.17
N CYS A 413 7.32 -12.94 2.16
CA CYS A 413 6.93 -11.69 2.80
C CYS A 413 7.03 -11.81 4.33
N LEU A 414 7.52 -10.73 4.97
CA LEU A 414 7.82 -10.71 6.41
C LEU A 414 8.93 -11.70 6.84
N LEU A 415 9.29 -12.64 5.97
CA LEU A 415 10.40 -13.58 6.12
C LEU A 415 11.44 -13.22 5.07
N TYR A 416 12.57 -12.65 5.50
CA TYR A 416 13.74 -12.59 4.64
C TYR A 416 14.41 -13.97 4.62
N THR A 417 14.12 -14.77 3.61
CA THR A 417 15.00 -15.86 3.19
C THR A 417 16.05 -15.25 2.28
N SER A 418 17.33 -15.58 2.45
CA SER A 418 18.46 -15.10 1.62
C SER A 418 18.06 -14.85 0.18
N PRO A 419 18.57 -13.79 -0.48
CA PRO A 419 18.17 -13.46 -1.83
C PRO A 419 18.37 -14.65 -2.75
N SER A 420 17.29 -15.34 -3.05
CA SER A 420 17.27 -16.30 -4.13
C SER A 420 17.33 -15.50 -5.43
N PRO A 421 18.06 -15.93 -6.46
CA PRO A 421 18.00 -15.33 -7.78
C PRO A 421 16.57 -15.23 -8.34
N ARG A 422 15.61 -15.94 -7.73
CA ARG A 422 14.17 -15.87 -8.04
C ARG A 422 13.48 -14.65 -7.45
N ASP A 423 13.97 -14.10 -6.34
CA ASP A 423 13.39 -12.90 -5.72
C ASP A 423 13.72 -11.63 -6.51
N ALA A 424 14.84 -11.62 -7.23
CA ALA A 424 15.17 -10.59 -8.21
C ALA A 424 14.25 -10.61 -9.45
N THR A 425 13.51 -11.70 -9.69
CA THR A 425 12.56 -11.83 -10.79
C THR A 425 11.13 -11.42 -10.42
N LEU A 426 10.79 -11.34 -9.15
CA LEU A 426 9.49 -10.80 -8.69
C LEU A 426 9.39 -9.28 -8.87
N SER A 427 10.51 -8.58 -9.06
CA SER A 427 10.52 -7.16 -9.46
C SER A 427 10.21 -6.93 -10.96
N ARG A 428 9.92 -7.98 -11.72
CA ARG A 428 9.65 -7.94 -13.17
C ARG A 428 8.20 -8.21 -13.56
N MET A 429 7.26 -8.34 -12.60
CA MET A 429 5.84 -8.45 -12.94
C MET A 429 5.07 -7.17 -12.62
#